data_6b9fb6bcc6f6b8bbd9430f5fad4712f1
#
_entry.id   6b9fb6bcc6f6b8bbd9430f5fad4712f1
#
_cell.length_a   1.000
_cell.length_b   1.000
_cell.length_c   1.000
_cell.angle_alpha   90.00
_cell.angle_beta   90.00
_cell.angle_gamma   90.00
#
_symmetry.space_group_name_H-M   'P 1'
#
loop_
_entity.id
_entity.type
_entity.pdbx_description
1 polymer ?
#
loop_
_entity_poly.entity_id
_entity_poly.type
_entity_poly.pdbx_seq_one_letter_code
_entity_poly.pdbx_strand_id
1 'polypeptide(L)'
;MKANLLKKKIADGVRCVGGWAAIPDPFACEVYAAQGWDSVTIDMQHGGSNINDAVPMLTAIQSAGDATPLIRVPWNDPGQIMRALDAGAMGIICPMINTKAEAEALVRAGRYPPMGERSFGPYRASQYGADYWQKANEEVLLFAMVETRQAVSNLEEILSVKGISGVYVGPSDLSLSMGKPPTLDPTDKEVLTAIDIIVKTTRKFGHIAGVHCDGPATALRRFDGGFQMCTILNDVRLMAVAANNAIREVRGQGEGAKAKTY
;
A
#
# COMPACT_ATOMS: atom_id res chain seq x y z
N MET A 1 19.44 -9.15 -8.56
CA MET A 1 18.38 -8.14 -8.37
C MET A 1 18.54 -7.47 -7.03
N LYS A 2 18.33 -6.14 -6.93
CA LYS A 2 18.25 -5.44 -5.62
C LYS A 2 17.14 -6.09 -4.78
N ALA A 3 17.43 -6.39 -3.51
CA ALA A 3 16.46 -6.99 -2.61
C ALA A 3 15.34 -5.99 -2.24
N ASN A 4 14.14 -6.49 -1.99
CA ASN A 4 13.03 -5.69 -1.49
C ASN A 4 13.22 -5.41 0.00
N LEU A 5 13.60 -4.18 0.34
CA LEU A 5 13.91 -3.81 1.73
C LEU A 5 12.71 -3.86 2.65
N LEU A 6 11.51 -3.52 2.17
CA LEU A 6 10.28 -3.65 2.95
C LEU A 6 10.02 -5.12 3.33
N LYS A 7 10.12 -6.02 2.36
CA LYS A 7 9.98 -7.47 2.57
C LYS A 7 10.97 -7.97 3.62
N LYS A 8 12.24 -7.54 3.49
CA LYS A 8 13.29 -7.93 4.43
C LYS A 8 13.00 -7.41 5.84
N LYS A 9 12.71 -6.12 6.01
CA LYS A 9 12.39 -5.52 7.32
C LYS A 9 11.22 -6.22 8.00
N ILE A 10 10.14 -6.54 7.23
CA ILE A 10 8.98 -7.27 7.76
C ILE A 10 9.38 -8.69 8.22
N ALA A 11 10.22 -9.38 7.45
CA ALA A 11 10.72 -10.72 7.82
C ALA A 11 11.60 -10.67 9.07
N ASP A 12 12.36 -9.60 9.27
CA ASP A 12 13.17 -9.33 10.46
C ASP A 12 12.33 -8.87 11.67
N GLY A 13 11.00 -8.80 11.54
CA GLY A 13 10.07 -8.40 12.63
C GLY A 13 9.95 -6.90 12.86
N VAL A 14 10.44 -6.08 11.94
CA VAL A 14 10.35 -4.62 12.04
C VAL A 14 8.92 -4.14 11.76
N ARG A 15 8.40 -3.23 12.59
CA ARG A 15 7.14 -2.51 12.36
C ARG A 15 7.40 -1.46 11.27
N CYS A 16 6.89 -1.70 10.06
CA CYS A 16 7.18 -0.86 8.91
C CYS A 16 6.16 0.26 8.74
N VAL A 17 6.64 1.50 8.63
CA VAL A 17 5.80 2.68 8.40
C VAL A 17 5.84 3.07 6.93
N GLY A 18 4.66 3.10 6.29
CA GLY A 18 4.49 3.49 4.89
C GLY A 18 4.09 4.94 4.72
N GLY A 19 4.66 5.59 3.69
CA GLY A 19 4.17 6.83 3.14
C GLY A 19 3.21 6.59 1.97
N TRP A 20 2.40 7.61 1.64
CA TRP A 20 1.41 7.56 0.56
C TRP A 20 1.45 8.84 -0.24
N ALA A 21 1.86 8.75 -1.51
CA ALA A 21 2.05 9.88 -2.41
C ALA A 21 0.84 10.02 -3.34
N ALA A 22 0.05 11.07 -3.14
CA ALA A 22 -1.13 11.42 -3.93
C ALA A 22 -0.89 12.63 -4.85
N ILE A 23 0.15 13.44 -4.57
CA ILE A 23 0.55 14.58 -5.41
C ILE A 23 1.32 14.05 -6.61
N PRO A 24 0.89 14.32 -7.87
CA PRO A 24 1.53 13.82 -9.09
C PRO A 24 2.78 14.64 -9.46
N ASP A 25 3.71 14.79 -8.54
CA ASP A 25 4.91 15.58 -8.74
C ASP A 25 6.15 14.85 -8.22
N PRO A 26 7.19 14.61 -9.06
CA PRO A 26 8.38 13.87 -8.68
C PRO A 26 9.22 14.59 -7.61
N PHE A 27 9.29 15.93 -7.62
CA PHE A 27 10.06 16.66 -6.62
C PHE A 27 9.40 16.61 -5.24
N ALA A 28 8.07 16.79 -5.19
CA ALA A 28 7.31 16.62 -3.95
C ALA A 28 7.47 15.18 -3.41
N CYS A 29 7.44 14.18 -4.32
CA CYS A 29 7.62 12.78 -3.98
C CYS A 29 9.04 12.48 -3.45
N GLU A 30 10.10 13.10 -4.02
CA GLU A 30 11.48 13.00 -3.54
C GLU A 30 11.62 13.53 -2.10
N VAL A 31 11.14 14.77 -1.87
CA VAL A 31 11.14 15.37 -0.53
C VAL A 31 10.39 14.49 0.48
N TYR A 32 9.25 13.96 0.07
CA TYR A 32 8.44 13.07 0.91
C TYR A 32 9.15 11.74 1.20
N ALA A 33 9.73 11.11 0.19
CA ALA A 33 10.43 9.82 0.33
C ALA A 33 11.68 9.90 1.22
N ALA A 34 12.35 11.07 1.25
CA ALA A 34 13.53 11.32 2.08
C ALA A 34 13.25 11.37 3.59
N GLN A 35 11.98 11.28 4.03
CA GLN A 35 11.61 11.40 5.45
C GLN A 35 11.79 10.12 6.26
N GLY A 36 12.32 9.04 5.68
CA GLY A 36 12.64 7.81 6.40
C GLY A 36 11.53 6.76 6.40
N TRP A 37 10.61 6.81 5.46
CA TRP A 37 9.59 5.77 5.25
C TRP A 37 10.23 4.42 4.89
N ASP A 38 9.64 3.31 5.34
CA ASP A 38 10.05 1.97 4.90
C ASP A 38 9.53 1.64 3.49
N SER A 39 8.44 2.27 3.09
CA SER A 39 7.90 2.24 1.74
C SER A 39 7.19 3.55 1.40
N VAL A 40 7.11 3.88 0.12
CA VAL A 40 6.24 4.96 -0.38
C VAL A 40 5.36 4.38 -1.48
N THR A 41 4.05 4.52 -1.31
CA THR A 41 3.04 4.07 -2.29
C THR A 41 2.58 5.25 -3.12
N ILE A 42 2.76 5.16 -4.44
CA ILE A 42 2.15 6.10 -5.39
C ILE A 42 0.69 5.67 -5.61
N ASP A 43 -0.22 6.60 -5.42
CA ASP A 43 -1.65 6.34 -5.53
C ASP A 43 -2.19 6.68 -6.93
N MET A 44 -2.42 5.65 -7.75
CA MET A 44 -3.04 5.82 -9.07
C MET A 44 -4.57 5.58 -9.05
N GLN A 45 -5.16 5.26 -7.87
CA GLN A 45 -6.60 5.06 -7.74
C GLN A 45 -7.34 6.35 -7.37
N HIS A 46 -6.91 7.01 -6.29
CA HIS A 46 -7.54 8.20 -5.73
C HIS A 46 -6.58 9.40 -5.62
N GLY A 47 -5.31 9.22 -5.98
CA GLY A 47 -4.35 10.30 -6.17
C GLY A 47 -4.49 10.98 -7.54
N GLY A 48 -3.71 12.04 -7.77
CA GLY A 48 -3.68 12.73 -9.06
C GLY A 48 -2.86 12.01 -10.14
N SER A 49 -2.19 10.90 -9.82
CA SER A 49 -1.20 10.25 -10.69
C SER A 49 -1.81 9.22 -11.64
N ASN A 50 -1.27 9.17 -12.84
CA ASN A 50 -1.40 8.04 -13.76
C ASN A 50 -0.03 7.37 -13.97
N ILE A 51 0.06 6.37 -14.84
CA ILE A 51 1.32 5.63 -15.05
C ILE A 51 2.47 6.51 -15.58
N ASN A 52 2.18 7.56 -16.34
CA ASN A 52 3.23 8.45 -16.87
C ASN A 52 3.79 9.34 -15.76
N ASP A 53 2.96 9.76 -14.81
CA ASP A 53 3.38 10.50 -13.61
C ASP A 53 4.13 9.58 -12.65
N ALA A 54 3.70 8.33 -12.51
CA ALA A 54 4.31 7.35 -11.61
C ALA A 54 5.77 7.02 -11.98
N VAL A 55 6.14 7.01 -13.26
CA VAL A 55 7.51 6.68 -13.69
C VAL A 55 8.57 7.63 -13.10
N PRO A 56 8.48 8.97 -13.26
CA PRO A 56 9.41 9.89 -12.62
C PRO A 56 9.29 9.88 -11.09
N MET A 57 8.11 9.68 -10.51
CA MET A 57 7.94 9.56 -9.06
C MET A 57 8.64 8.32 -8.50
N LEU A 58 8.60 7.16 -9.18
CA LEU A 58 9.36 5.97 -8.82
C LEU A 58 10.88 6.25 -8.85
N THR A 59 11.35 7.07 -9.80
CA THR A 59 12.75 7.48 -9.85
C THR A 59 13.12 8.36 -8.64
N ALA A 60 12.24 9.30 -8.29
CA ALA A 60 12.41 10.18 -7.14
C ALA A 60 12.48 9.38 -5.82
N ILE A 61 11.57 8.43 -5.59
CA ILE A 61 11.60 7.57 -4.40
C ILE A 61 12.92 6.80 -4.30
N GLN A 62 13.40 6.24 -5.42
CA GLN A 62 14.64 5.45 -5.44
C GLN A 62 15.91 6.28 -5.26
N SER A 63 15.89 7.54 -5.66
CA SER A 63 17.03 8.47 -5.46
C SER A 63 17.06 9.05 -4.06
N ALA A 64 15.90 9.19 -3.41
CA ALA A 64 15.77 9.82 -2.10
C ALA A 64 16.26 8.95 -0.93
N GLY A 65 16.36 7.61 -1.10
CA GLY A 65 16.82 6.72 -0.03
C GLY A 65 16.38 5.27 -0.18
N ASP A 66 16.13 4.63 0.97
CA ASP A 66 15.87 3.19 1.06
C ASP A 66 14.37 2.82 1.07
N ALA A 67 13.48 3.78 0.91
CA ALA A 67 12.05 3.51 0.85
C ALA A 67 11.72 2.59 -0.33
N THR A 68 10.99 1.50 -0.07
CA THR A 68 10.54 0.59 -1.12
C THR A 68 9.41 1.22 -1.92
N PRO A 69 9.56 1.40 -3.26
CA PRO A 69 8.52 2.01 -4.09
C PRO A 69 7.39 1.03 -4.35
N LEU A 70 6.17 1.39 -3.96
CA LEU A 70 4.95 0.66 -4.22
C LEU A 70 4.01 1.48 -5.11
N ILE A 71 3.06 0.83 -5.76
CA ILE A 71 1.97 1.48 -6.50
C ILE A 71 0.63 0.87 -6.07
N ARG A 72 -0.33 1.72 -5.71
CA ARG A 72 -1.73 1.32 -5.72
C ARG A 72 -2.29 1.54 -7.12
N VAL A 73 -2.63 0.44 -7.80
CA VAL A 73 -3.23 0.49 -9.13
C VAL A 73 -4.69 0.95 -9.08
N PRO A 74 -5.24 1.55 -10.17
CA PRO A 74 -6.63 2.01 -10.18
C PRO A 74 -7.64 0.88 -9.96
N TRP A 75 -7.37 -0.29 -10.51
CA TRP A 75 -8.21 -1.47 -10.45
C TRP A 75 -7.39 -2.74 -10.72
N ASN A 76 -8.01 -3.92 -10.59
CA ASN A 76 -7.38 -5.21 -10.93
C ASN A 76 -7.32 -5.39 -12.47
N ASP A 77 -6.58 -4.50 -13.12
CA ASP A 77 -6.34 -4.52 -14.56
C ASP A 77 -4.93 -5.04 -14.87
N PRO A 78 -4.79 -6.12 -15.66
CA PRO A 78 -3.50 -6.74 -15.91
C PRO A 78 -2.52 -5.80 -16.64
N GLY A 79 -3.01 -4.91 -17.51
CA GLY A 79 -2.17 -3.94 -18.23
C GLY A 79 -1.59 -2.90 -17.29
N GLN A 80 -2.40 -2.37 -16.35
CA GLN A 80 -1.92 -1.41 -15.35
C GLN A 80 -0.93 -2.05 -14.38
N ILE A 81 -1.21 -3.27 -13.91
CA ILE A 81 -0.32 -4.01 -13.01
C ILE A 81 1.03 -4.27 -13.69
N MET A 82 1.02 -4.78 -14.90
CA MET A 82 2.22 -5.06 -15.69
C MET A 82 3.05 -3.77 -15.90
N ARG A 83 2.43 -2.69 -16.34
CA ARG A 83 3.12 -1.41 -16.60
C ARG A 83 3.73 -0.81 -15.32
N ALA A 84 3.02 -0.88 -14.20
CA ALA A 84 3.53 -0.43 -12.92
C ALA A 84 4.79 -1.20 -12.49
N LEU A 85 4.78 -2.53 -12.66
CA LEU A 85 5.93 -3.39 -12.36
C LEU A 85 7.09 -3.18 -13.33
N ASP A 86 6.81 -2.99 -14.63
CA ASP A 86 7.85 -2.72 -15.64
C ASP A 86 8.49 -1.35 -15.44
N ALA A 87 7.74 -0.39 -14.91
CA ALA A 87 8.24 0.92 -14.49
C ALA A 87 9.12 0.87 -13.23
N GLY A 88 9.13 -0.23 -12.50
CA GLY A 88 10.00 -0.43 -11.34
C GLY A 88 9.32 -0.35 -9.98
N ALA A 89 8.01 -0.50 -9.89
CA ALA A 89 7.38 -0.76 -8.61
C ALA A 89 7.87 -2.09 -8.02
N MET A 90 8.22 -2.09 -6.75
CA MET A 90 8.63 -3.28 -5.99
C MET A 90 7.45 -3.95 -5.27
N GLY A 91 6.26 -3.41 -5.45
CA GLY A 91 5.02 -4.03 -5.04
C GLY A 91 3.80 -3.30 -5.57
N ILE A 92 2.69 -4.05 -5.63
CA ILE A 92 1.38 -3.59 -6.05
C ILE A 92 0.41 -3.72 -4.89
N ILE A 93 -0.38 -2.68 -4.66
CA ILE A 93 -1.58 -2.72 -3.83
C ILE A 93 -2.77 -2.68 -4.78
N CYS A 94 -3.53 -3.77 -4.87
CA CYS A 94 -4.65 -3.91 -5.80
C CYS A 94 -5.97 -3.77 -5.05
N PRO A 95 -6.78 -2.72 -5.35
CA PRO A 95 -8.03 -2.45 -4.63
C PRO A 95 -9.12 -3.49 -4.93
N MET A 96 -10.11 -3.57 -4.03
CA MET A 96 -11.37 -4.26 -4.24
C MET A 96 -11.26 -5.75 -4.59
N ILE A 97 -10.31 -6.46 -3.99
CA ILE A 97 -10.20 -7.92 -4.14
C ILE A 97 -11.19 -8.60 -3.21
N ASN A 98 -12.26 -9.15 -3.78
CA ASN A 98 -13.39 -9.71 -3.05
C ASN A 98 -13.49 -11.23 -3.12
N THR A 99 -12.81 -11.84 -4.08
CA THR A 99 -12.91 -13.27 -4.38
C THR A 99 -11.56 -13.91 -4.65
N LYS A 100 -11.50 -15.24 -4.52
CA LYS A 100 -10.33 -16.03 -4.93
C LYS A 100 -9.96 -15.80 -6.39
N ALA A 101 -10.95 -15.75 -7.29
CA ALA A 101 -10.72 -15.54 -8.72
C ALA A 101 -10.06 -14.19 -9.03
N GLU A 102 -10.44 -13.12 -8.29
CA GLU A 102 -9.80 -11.82 -8.41
C GLU A 102 -8.36 -11.83 -7.87
N ALA A 103 -8.12 -12.53 -6.76
CA ALA A 103 -6.76 -12.71 -6.24
C ALA A 103 -5.88 -13.54 -7.21
N GLU A 104 -6.43 -14.56 -7.84
CA GLU A 104 -5.75 -15.33 -8.91
C GLU A 104 -5.45 -14.45 -10.12
N ALA A 105 -6.37 -13.55 -10.51
CA ALA A 105 -6.15 -12.59 -11.61
C ALA A 105 -5.00 -11.63 -11.29
N LEU A 106 -4.92 -11.10 -10.05
CA LEU A 106 -3.82 -10.28 -9.59
C LEU A 106 -2.48 -11.03 -9.70
N VAL A 107 -2.43 -12.28 -9.26
CA VAL A 107 -1.22 -13.11 -9.34
C VAL A 107 -0.83 -13.37 -10.79
N ARG A 108 -1.79 -13.73 -11.67
CA ARG A 108 -1.51 -13.93 -13.10
C ARG A 108 -0.91 -12.69 -13.74
N ALA A 109 -1.42 -11.50 -13.43
CA ALA A 109 -0.92 -10.24 -13.96
C ALA A 109 0.45 -9.82 -13.40
N GLY A 110 0.73 -10.13 -12.14
CA GLY A 110 1.92 -9.64 -11.43
C GLY A 110 3.13 -10.57 -11.42
N ARG A 111 2.95 -11.86 -11.76
CA ARG A 111 4.01 -12.86 -11.73
C ARG A 111 4.40 -13.34 -13.13
N TYR A 112 5.69 -13.58 -13.33
CA TYR A 112 6.18 -14.23 -14.53
C TYR A 112 5.85 -15.74 -14.54
N PRO A 113 5.75 -16.37 -15.73
CA PRO A 113 5.64 -17.82 -15.83
C PRO A 113 6.75 -18.56 -15.06
N PRO A 114 6.47 -19.75 -14.48
CA PRO A 114 5.21 -20.49 -14.56
C PRO A 114 4.18 -20.08 -13.50
N MET A 115 4.46 -19.11 -12.64
CA MET A 115 3.59 -18.71 -11.52
C MET A 115 2.43 -17.81 -11.97
N GLY A 116 2.61 -17.04 -13.03
CA GLY A 116 1.63 -16.14 -13.63
C GLY A 116 1.82 -16.01 -15.12
N GLU A 117 1.25 -14.94 -15.69
CA GLU A 117 1.18 -14.67 -17.13
C GLU A 117 1.73 -13.28 -17.49
N ARG A 118 2.46 -12.63 -16.57
CA ARG A 118 3.05 -11.31 -16.82
C ARG A 118 3.93 -11.36 -18.07
N SER A 119 3.65 -10.50 -19.04
CA SER A 119 4.52 -10.35 -20.23
C SER A 119 5.86 -9.72 -19.84
N PHE A 120 6.92 -10.14 -20.55
CA PHE A 120 8.28 -9.67 -20.26
C PHE A 120 8.59 -8.37 -21.00
N GLY A 121 8.74 -7.28 -20.25
CA GLY A 121 9.10 -5.96 -20.79
C GLY A 121 9.59 -4.98 -19.71
N PRO A 122 10.47 -5.38 -18.78
CA PRO A 122 10.84 -4.56 -17.63
C PRO A 122 11.80 -3.42 -18.03
N TYR A 123 11.32 -2.46 -18.86
CA TYR A 123 12.14 -1.41 -19.47
C TYR A 123 12.92 -0.58 -18.43
N ARG A 124 12.33 -0.38 -17.22
CA ARG A 124 12.99 0.32 -16.13
C ARG A 124 13.33 -0.59 -14.95
N ALA A 125 12.49 -1.57 -14.64
CA ALA A 125 12.72 -2.51 -13.54
C ALA A 125 14.00 -3.36 -13.73
N SER A 126 14.49 -3.52 -14.96
CA SER A 126 15.78 -4.18 -15.26
C SER A 126 16.99 -3.52 -14.58
N GLN A 127 16.90 -2.24 -14.18
CA GLN A 127 17.96 -1.57 -13.42
C GLN A 127 18.20 -2.17 -12.03
N TYR A 128 17.26 -2.95 -11.50
CA TYR A 128 17.46 -3.66 -10.23
C TYR A 128 18.46 -4.81 -10.32
N GLY A 129 18.89 -5.20 -11.53
CA GLY A 129 19.92 -6.20 -11.77
C GLY A 129 19.62 -7.08 -12.98
N ALA A 130 20.67 -7.62 -13.59
CA ALA A 130 20.56 -8.50 -14.76
C ALA A 130 19.72 -9.77 -14.51
N ASP A 131 19.63 -10.18 -13.25
CA ASP A 131 18.84 -11.32 -12.76
C ASP A 131 17.40 -10.93 -12.32
N TYR A 132 16.90 -9.73 -12.72
CA TYR A 132 15.56 -9.25 -12.33
C TYR A 132 14.47 -10.27 -12.63
N TRP A 133 14.43 -10.80 -13.87
CA TRP A 133 13.39 -11.71 -14.30
C TRP A 133 13.34 -13.03 -13.50
N GLN A 134 14.52 -13.49 -13.03
CA GLN A 134 14.63 -14.72 -12.24
C GLN A 134 14.11 -14.53 -10.82
N LYS A 135 14.30 -13.34 -10.24
CA LYS A 135 14.00 -13.05 -8.83
C LYS A 135 12.73 -12.21 -8.63
N ALA A 136 12.18 -11.62 -9.69
CA ALA A 136 11.01 -10.75 -9.57
C ALA A 136 9.80 -11.43 -8.91
N ASN A 137 9.56 -12.72 -9.19
CA ASN A 137 8.47 -13.46 -8.56
C ASN A 137 8.64 -13.61 -7.04
N GLU A 138 9.86 -13.56 -6.53
CA GLU A 138 10.16 -13.64 -5.10
C GLU A 138 10.18 -12.25 -4.45
N GLU A 139 10.77 -11.26 -5.12
CA GLU A 139 11.03 -9.94 -4.54
C GLU A 139 9.85 -8.96 -4.65
N VAL A 140 9.03 -9.06 -5.70
CA VAL A 140 7.87 -8.17 -5.87
C VAL A 140 6.76 -8.57 -4.91
N LEU A 141 6.19 -7.59 -4.21
CA LEU A 141 5.05 -7.79 -3.31
C LEU A 141 3.73 -7.57 -4.03
N LEU A 142 2.76 -8.47 -3.85
CA LEU A 142 1.40 -8.33 -4.33
C LEU A 142 0.44 -8.34 -3.14
N PHE A 143 -0.19 -7.19 -2.88
CA PHE A 143 -1.17 -7.02 -1.82
C PHE A 143 -2.58 -6.98 -2.41
N ALA A 144 -3.45 -7.87 -1.91
CA ALA A 144 -4.88 -7.77 -2.14
C ALA A 144 -5.49 -6.79 -1.13
N MET A 145 -6.17 -5.72 -1.59
CA MET A 145 -6.92 -4.90 -0.65
C MET A 145 -8.21 -5.61 -0.23
N VAL A 146 -8.32 -5.85 1.08
CA VAL A 146 -9.49 -6.41 1.75
C VAL A 146 -10.23 -5.26 2.42
N GLU A 147 -11.28 -4.80 1.77
CA GLU A 147 -11.98 -3.56 2.11
C GLU A 147 -13.49 -3.62 1.92
N THR A 148 -14.03 -4.85 1.85
CA THR A 148 -15.48 -5.07 1.78
C THR A 148 -15.91 -6.23 2.68
N ARG A 149 -17.19 -6.26 3.05
CA ARG A 149 -17.81 -7.39 3.76
C ARG A 149 -17.61 -8.71 3.01
N GLN A 150 -17.73 -8.68 1.68
CA GLN A 150 -17.52 -9.85 0.83
C GLN A 150 -16.07 -10.36 0.91
N ALA A 151 -15.09 -9.46 0.83
CA ALA A 151 -13.68 -9.81 0.94
C ALA A 151 -13.36 -10.45 2.31
N VAL A 152 -13.96 -9.93 3.39
CA VAL A 152 -13.79 -10.52 4.74
C VAL A 152 -14.38 -11.93 4.79
N SER A 153 -15.55 -12.14 4.20
CA SER A 153 -16.19 -13.48 4.16
C SER A 153 -15.39 -14.49 3.36
N ASN A 154 -14.68 -14.05 2.31
CA ASN A 154 -13.87 -14.89 1.42
C ASN A 154 -12.36 -14.87 1.75
N LEU A 155 -11.99 -14.34 2.91
CA LEU A 155 -10.60 -14.03 3.23
C LEU A 155 -9.66 -15.24 3.17
N GLU A 156 -10.05 -16.40 3.70
CA GLU A 156 -9.23 -17.61 3.67
C GLU A 156 -9.03 -18.10 2.23
N GLU A 157 -10.05 -18.00 1.36
CA GLU A 157 -9.93 -18.35 -0.05
C GLU A 157 -8.97 -17.41 -0.79
N ILE A 158 -9.05 -16.09 -0.54
CA ILE A 158 -8.14 -15.08 -1.09
C ILE A 158 -6.69 -15.39 -0.65
N LEU A 159 -6.48 -15.63 0.64
CA LEU A 159 -5.16 -15.91 1.20
C LEU A 159 -4.59 -17.28 0.76
N SER A 160 -5.43 -18.22 0.33
CA SER A 160 -4.99 -19.52 -0.20
C SER A 160 -4.32 -19.45 -1.57
N VAL A 161 -4.44 -18.29 -2.27
CA VAL A 161 -3.90 -18.11 -3.61
C VAL A 161 -2.37 -17.98 -3.54
N LYS A 162 -1.68 -18.95 -4.13
CA LYS A 162 -0.20 -18.93 -4.22
C LYS A 162 0.26 -17.73 -5.04
N GLY A 163 1.20 -16.96 -4.48
CA GLY A 163 1.76 -15.79 -5.15
C GLY A 163 1.26 -14.45 -4.59
N ILE A 164 0.18 -14.44 -3.80
CA ILE A 164 -0.18 -13.29 -2.96
C ILE A 164 0.89 -13.13 -1.87
N SER A 165 1.33 -11.90 -1.61
CA SER A 165 2.31 -11.58 -0.55
C SER A 165 1.64 -11.19 0.76
N GLY A 166 0.43 -10.65 0.67
CA GLY A 166 -0.30 -10.19 1.84
C GLY A 166 -1.62 -9.52 1.49
N VAL A 167 -2.23 -8.97 2.52
CA VAL A 167 -3.41 -8.10 2.37
C VAL A 167 -3.10 -6.68 2.80
N TYR A 168 -3.84 -5.74 2.24
CA TYR A 168 -3.84 -4.35 2.67
C TYR A 168 -5.28 -3.94 3.01
N VAL A 169 -5.49 -3.40 4.22
CA VAL A 169 -6.84 -3.01 4.68
C VAL A 169 -7.11 -1.55 4.35
N GLY A 170 -8.23 -1.29 3.65
CA GLY A 170 -8.81 0.04 3.45
C GLY A 170 -9.98 0.26 4.42
N PRO A 171 -9.76 0.88 5.61
CA PRO A 171 -10.83 0.96 6.63
C PRO A 171 -12.03 1.80 6.20
N SER A 172 -11.84 2.80 5.32
CA SER A 172 -12.93 3.65 4.84
C SER A 172 -13.93 2.86 3.99
N ASP A 173 -13.45 2.13 2.97
CA ASP A 173 -14.28 1.31 2.12
C ASP A 173 -14.87 0.12 2.88
N LEU A 174 -14.10 -0.47 3.80
CA LEU A 174 -14.62 -1.51 4.69
C LEU A 174 -15.81 -1.00 5.50
N SER A 175 -15.69 0.21 6.08
CA SER A 175 -16.79 0.84 6.82
C SER A 175 -17.99 1.08 5.92
N LEU A 176 -17.81 1.64 4.74
CA LEU A 176 -18.88 1.88 3.75
C LEU A 176 -19.57 0.58 3.35
N SER A 177 -18.82 -0.48 3.08
CA SER A 177 -19.37 -1.79 2.69
C SER A 177 -20.22 -2.42 3.81
N MET A 178 -20.03 -1.98 5.06
CA MET A 178 -20.78 -2.39 6.23
C MET A 178 -21.92 -1.40 6.60
N GLY A 179 -22.16 -0.39 5.73
CA GLY A 179 -23.22 0.63 5.96
C GLY A 179 -22.85 1.65 7.04
N LYS A 180 -21.54 1.86 7.29
CA LYS A 180 -21.03 2.82 8.28
C LYS A 180 -20.36 4.01 7.59
N PRO A 181 -20.25 5.17 8.27
CA PRO A 181 -19.48 6.31 7.73
C PRO A 181 -18.02 5.94 7.40
N PRO A 182 -17.47 6.42 6.29
CA PRO A 182 -16.08 6.14 5.92
C PRO A 182 -15.13 6.82 6.90
N THR A 183 -14.14 6.07 7.38
CA THR A 183 -13.10 6.59 8.28
C THR A 183 -11.86 5.70 8.28
N LEU A 184 -10.69 6.28 8.47
CA LEU A 184 -9.44 5.55 8.63
C LEU A 184 -9.21 5.04 10.07
N ASP A 185 -9.97 5.58 11.04
CA ASP A 185 -9.98 5.13 12.43
C ASP A 185 -11.42 4.77 12.86
N PRO A 186 -11.97 3.64 12.43
CA PRO A 186 -13.31 3.22 12.79
C PRO A 186 -13.42 2.92 14.28
N THR A 187 -14.57 3.29 14.86
CA THR A 187 -14.95 3.00 16.25
C THR A 187 -16.12 2.01 16.34
N ASP A 188 -16.76 1.71 15.21
CA ASP A 188 -17.85 0.72 15.14
C ASP A 188 -17.32 -0.69 15.43
N LYS A 189 -18.00 -1.41 16.31
CA LYS A 189 -17.56 -2.74 16.78
C LYS A 189 -17.52 -3.78 15.66
N GLU A 190 -18.45 -3.73 14.72
CA GLU A 190 -18.49 -4.68 13.59
C GLU A 190 -17.26 -4.49 12.69
N VAL A 191 -16.93 -3.23 12.36
CA VAL A 191 -15.76 -2.91 11.55
C VAL A 191 -14.46 -3.27 12.27
N LEU A 192 -14.35 -2.98 13.57
CA LEU A 192 -13.18 -3.35 14.37
C LEU A 192 -13.00 -4.88 14.43
N THR A 193 -14.10 -5.62 14.61
CA THR A 193 -14.07 -7.09 14.60
C THR A 193 -13.59 -7.61 13.24
N ALA A 194 -14.05 -7.03 12.14
CA ALA A 194 -13.60 -7.41 10.80
C ALA A 194 -12.10 -7.15 10.61
N ILE A 195 -11.59 -5.99 11.05
CA ILE A 195 -10.16 -5.67 11.00
C ILE A 195 -9.33 -6.69 11.82
N ASP A 196 -9.82 -7.07 13.00
CA ASP A 196 -9.19 -8.09 13.85
C ASP A 196 -9.18 -9.48 13.18
N ILE A 197 -10.27 -9.86 12.53
CA ILE A 197 -10.36 -11.10 11.74
C ILE A 197 -9.34 -11.06 10.61
N ILE A 198 -9.28 -9.96 9.86
CA ILE A 198 -8.36 -9.81 8.72
C ILE A 198 -6.92 -10.01 9.19
N VAL A 199 -6.46 -9.27 10.20
CA VAL A 199 -5.06 -9.34 10.62
C VAL A 199 -4.71 -10.73 11.17
N LYS A 200 -5.55 -11.32 12.02
CA LYS A 200 -5.30 -12.64 12.62
C LYS A 200 -5.25 -13.75 11.56
N THR A 201 -6.21 -13.75 10.63
CA THR A 201 -6.25 -14.73 9.54
C THR A 201 -5.07 -14.58 8.62
N THR A 202 -4.73 -13.35 8.20
CA THR A 202 -3.57 -13.07 7.37
C THR A 202 -2.28 -13.58 7.99
N ARG A 203 -2.08 -13.32 9.29
CA ARG A 203 -0.91 -13.79 10.03
C ARG A 203 -0.88 -15.31 10.17
N LYS A 204 -2.02 -15.96 10.38
CA LYS A 204 -2.14 -17.44 10.42
C LYS A 204 -1.71 -18.09 9.11
N PHE A 205 -1.99 -17.45 7.96
CA PHE A 205 -1.55 -17.91 6.64
C PHE A 205 -0.09 -17.57 6.31
N GLY A 206 0.64 -16.89 7.22
CA GLY A 206 2.04 -16.50 6.99
C GLY A 206 2.23 -15.31 6.06
N HIS A 207 1.15 -14.58 5.76
CA HIS A 207 1.16 -13.42 4.88
C HIS A 207 1.37 -12.09 5.62
N ILE A 208 1.73 -11.06 4.86
CA ILE A 208 1.93 -9.70 5.36
C ILE A 208 0.57 -9.02 5.54
N ALA A 209 0.35 -8.40 6.71
CA ALA A 209 -0.82 -7.58 6.99
C ALA A 209 -0.45 -6.08 7.00
N GLY A 210 -1.00 -5.33 6.05
CA GLY A 210 -0.89 -3.88 5.94
C GLY A 210 -2.23 -3.18 6.17
N VAL A 211 -2.21 -1.90 6.62
CA VAL A 211 -3.41 -1.09 6.86
C VAL A 211 -3.14 0.39 6.70
N HIS A 212 -4.13 1.13 6.20
CA HIS A 212 -4.11 2.59 6.14
C HIS A 212 -4.65 3.19 7.45
N CYS A 213 -3.97 4.20 7.99
CA CYS A 213 -4.26 4.83 9.29
C CYS A 213 -4.44 6.35 9.14
N ASP A 214 -5.23 6.93 10.02
CA ASP A 214 -5.45 8.39 10.08
C ASP A 214 -4.32 9.16 10.78
N GLY A 215 -3.38 8.46 11.39
CA GLY A 215 -2.25 9.07 12.09
C GLY A 215 -1.43 8.11 12.95
N PRO A 216 -0.42 8.63 13.64
CA PRO A 216 0.50 7.82 14.43
C PRO A 216 -0.16 7.01 15.54
N ALA A 217 -1.15 7.58 16.24
CA ALA A 217 -1.83 6.90 17.34
C ALA A 217 -2.59 5.65 16.87
N THR A 218 -3.28 5.74 15.71
CA THR A 218 -3.95 4.60 15.10
C THR A 218 -2.94 3.58 14.61
N ALA A 219 -1.85 4.02 13.97
CA ALA A 219 -0.80 3.12 13.51
C ALA A 219 -0.19 2.29 14.65
N LEU A 220 0.09 2.92 15.80
CA LEU A 220 0.59 2.21 16.98
C LEU A 220 -0.40 1.14 17.46
N ARG A 221 -1.69 1.48 17.58
CA ARG A 221 -2.73 0.49 17.94
C ARG A 221 -2.81 -0.68 16.94
N ARG A 222 -2.67 -0.39 15.64
CA ARG A 222 -2.68 -1.44 14.59
C ARG A 222 -1.44 -2.32 14.67
N PHE A 223 -0.27 -1.77 14.93
CA PHE A 223 0.94 -2.57 15.18
C PHE A 223 0.78 -3.48 16.41
N ASP A 224 0.23 -2.95 17.51
CA ASP A 224 -0.05 -3.76 18.71
C ASP A 224 -1.10 -4.85 18.42
N GLY A 225 -2.03 -4.61 17.50
CA GLY A 225 -3.00 -5.58 16.98
C GLY A 225 -2.43 -6.63 16.03
N GLY A 226 -1.14 -6.56 15.65
CA GLY A 226 -0.45 -7.57 14.84
C GLY A 226 -0.22 -7.20 13.37
N PHE A 227 -0.57 -6.00 12.93
CA PHE A 227 -0.17 -5.49 11.62
C PHE A 227 1.35 -5.32 11.54
N GLN A 228 1.91 -5.49 10.36
CA GLN A 228 3.36 -5.37 10.12
C GLN A 228 3.71 -4.13 9.31
N MET A 229 2.74 -3.59 8.57
CA MET A 229 2.88 -2.39 7.77
C MET A 229 1.69 -1.46 8.04
N CYS A 230 1.96 -0.24 8.49
CA CYS A 230 0.96 0.80 8.70
C CYS A 230 1.31 2.02 7.87
N THR A 231 0.38 2.45 7.01
CA THR A 231 0.54 3.71 6.26
C THR A 231 -0.15 4.83 7.02
N ILE A 232 0.50 5.99 7.11
CA ILE A 232 -0.01 7.15 7.85
C ILE A 232 -0.43 8.23 6.85
N LEU A 233 -1.75 8.49 6.75
CA LEU A 233 -2.31 9.55 5.89
C LEU A 233 -1.77 9.48 4.44
N ASN A 234 -1.71 10.65 3.80
CA ASN A 234 -1.00 10.87 2.55
C ASN A 234 -0.27 12.23 2.60
N ASP A 235 0.58 12.49 1.61
CA ASP A 235 1.37 13.71 1.48
C ASP A 235 0.51 14.99 1.51
N VAL A 236 -0.61 15.03 0.78
CA VAL A 236 -1.56 16.17 0.74
C VAL A 236 -2.06 16.49 2.14
N ARG A 237 -2.45 15.48 2.91
CA ARG A 237 -3.02 15.70 4.26
C ARG A 237 -1.96 16.07 5.28
N LEU A 238 -0.80 15.43 5.22
CA LEU A 238 0.32 15.80 6.09
C LEU A 238 0.74 17.23 5.85
N MET A 239 0.83 17.66 4.59
CA MET A 239 1.12 19.06 4.22
C MET A 239 0.03 20.02 4.72
N ALA A 240 -1.23 19.69 4.50
CA ALA A 240 -2.36 20.52 4.93
C ALA A 240 -2.41 20.68 6.46
N VAL A 241 -2.18 19.60 7.21
CA VAL A 241 -2.13 19.63 8.68
C VAL A 241 -0.97 20.49 9.16
N ALA A 242 0.23 20.28 8.60
CA ALA A 242 1.43 21.05 9.01
C ALA A 242 1.24 22.54 8.72
N ALA A 243 0.76 22.93 7.54
CA ALA A 243 0.51 24.31 7.18
C ALA A 243 -0.57 24.96 8.06
N ASN A 244 -1.67 24.24 8.33
CA ASN A 244 -2.73 24.73 9.21
C ASN A 244 -2.21 24.98 10.63
N ASN A 245 -1.45 24.04 11.19
CA ASN A 245 -0.89 24.17 12.53
C ASN A 245 0.07 25.35 12.64
N ALA A 246 0.96 25.56 11.66
CA ALA A 246 1.86 26.69 11.62
C ALA A 246 1.12 28.06 11.59
N ILE A 247 0.07 28.16 10.77
CA ILE A 247 -0.75 29.39 10.69
C ILE A 247 -1.46 29.65 12.03
N ARG A 248 -2.03 28.60 12.65
CA ARG A 248 -2.75 28.73 13.92
C ARG A 248 -1.82 29.14 15.06
N GLU A 249 -0.62 28.56 15.10
CA GLU A 249 0.39 28.91 16.10
C GLU A 249 0.74 30.40 16.03
N VAL A 250 1.04 30.92 14.83
CA VAL A 250 1.33 32.35 14.61
C VAL A 250 0.14 33.24 15.02
N ARG A 251 -1.09 32.77 14.85
CA ARG A 251 -2.32 33.49 15.22
C ARG A 251 -2.73 33.31 16.69
N GLY A 252 -2.02 32.54 17.48
CA GLY A 252 -2.37 32.27 18.88
C GLY A 252 -3.67 31.47 19.06
N GLN A 253 -4.06 30.64 18.07
CA GLN A 253 -5.33 29.92 18.06
C GLN A 253 -5.28 28.49 18.64
N GLY A 254 -4.15 28.10 19.25
CA GLY A 254 -3.93 26.75 19.78
C GLY A 254 -3.84 25.65 18.69
N GLU A 255 -3.65 24.38 19.08
CA GLU A 255 -3.55 23.27 18.12
C GLU A 255 -4.80 23.14 17.24
N GLY A 256 -4.61 22.87 15.97
CA GLY A 256 -5.67 22.71 14.98
C GLY A 256 -6.44 21.41 15.16
N ALA A 257 -7.64 21.35 14.60
CA ALA A 257 -8.41 20.12 14.50
C ALA A 257 -7.63 19.05 13.70
N LYS A 258 -7.87 17.78 14.04
CA LYS A 258 -7.40 16.62 13.25
C LYS A 258 -7.70 16.85 11.75
N ALA A 259 -6.83 16.38 10.88
CA ALA A 259 -7.07 16.42 9.44
C ALA A 259 -8.47 15.85 9.14
N LYS A 260 -9.31 16.67 8.47
CA LYS A 260 -10.63 16.17 8.03
C LYS A 260 -10.41 15.01 7.08
N THR A 261 -11.07 13.89 7.32
CA THR A 261 -11.24 12.82 6.33
C THR A 261 -11.96 13.39 5.10
N TYR A 262 -11.58 12.98 3.90
CA TYR A 262 -12.03 13.46 2.58
C TYR A 262 -13.15 14.47 2.58
#